data_6bad4fc0f662112cdb353b0d93362e19
#
_entry.id   6bad4fc0f662112cdb353b0d93362e19
#
_cell.length_a   1.000
_cell.length_b   1.000
_cell.length_c   1.000
_cell.angle_alpha   90.00
_cell.angle_beta   90.00
_cell.angle_gamma   90.00
#
_symmetry.space_group_name_H-M   'P 1'
#
loop_
_entity.id
_entity.type
_entity.pdbx_description
1 polymer ?
#
loop_
_entity_poly.entity_id
_entity_poly.type
_entity_poly.pdbx_seq_one_letter_code
_entity_poly.pdbx_strand_id
1 'polypeptide(L)'
;MLDQWKSEGSNPGPRSFFRNPLVYTSTLVVIGALYAGGVFFVRWQSNRDIEKRATEKQAQQNVANAQRAYESLGGSKFDILNFYVTPSLIRPGEMTQLCYGVSNAKEVRLDPPAGNVWPSVSRCVAASPRKETTYTLTAVDAQGNTKTATVTVQVR
;
A
#
# COMPACT_ATOMS: atom_id res chain seq x y z
N MET A 1 -6.42 67.23 -83.20
CA MET A 1 -5.38 66.21 -83.33
C MET A 1 -4.95 65.76 -81.94
N LEU A 2 -5.08 64.52 -81.76
CA LEU A 2 -4.54 63.76 -80.63
C LEU A 2 -5.34 63.82 -79.34
N ASP A 3 -6.07 62.76 -79.24
CA ASP A 3 -6.90 62.35 -78.11
C ASP A 3 -6.09 61.97 -76.88
N GLN A 4 -6.45 62.53 -75.74
CA GLN A 4 -6.00 62.13 -74.48
C GLN A 4 -6.88 60.98 -73.95
N TRP A 5 -6.34 59.81 -73.93
CA TRP A 5 -6.90 58.71 -73.18
C TRP A 5 -6.61 58.86 -71.65
N LYS A 6 -7.64 59.25 -70.91
CA LYS A 6 -7.63 59.29 -69.49
C LYS A 6 -8.09 57.93 -68.98
N SER A 7 -7.16 57.13 -68.51
CA SER A 7 -7.44 55.88 -67.85
C SER A 7 -7.96 56.16 -66.45
N GLU A 8 -9.27 56.01 -66.29
CA GLU A 8 -9.88 55.97 -64.96
C GLU A 8 -9.54 54.61 -64.25
N GLY A 9 -8.69 54.73 -63.27
CA GLY A 9 -8.43 53.61 -62.40
C GLY A 9 -9.66 53.25 -61.56
N SER A 10 -10.30 52.17 -61.88
CA SER A 10 -11.36 51.61 -61.05
C SER A 10 -10.77 51.06 -59.76
N ASN A 11 -11.05 51.79 -58.71
CA ASN A 11 -10.75 51.32 -57.29
C ASN A 11 -11.68 50.15 -56.97
N PRO A 12 -11.20 48.91 -56.68
CA PRO A 12 -12.07 47.85 -56.26
C PRO A 12 -12.47 48.12 -54.82
N GLY A 13 -13.68 48.55 -54.59
CA GLY A 13 -14.28 48.71 -53.30
C GLY A 13 -14.24 47.38 -52.49
N PRO A 14 -14.32 47.44 -51.19
CA PRO A 14 -14.22 46.28 -50.37
C PRO A 14 -15.32 45.27 -50.72
N ARG A 15 -14.90 44.18 -51.36
CA ARG A 15 -15.79 43.05 -51.69
C ARG A 15 -16.36 42.53 -50.42
N SER A 16 -17.65 42.55 -50.23
CA SER A 16 -18.38 42.05 -49.11
C SER A 16 -18.14 40.52 -48.97
N PHE A 17 -17.15 40.16 -48.21
CA PHE A 17 -16.80 38.77 -47.85
C PHE A 17 -17.95 38.05 -47.16
N PHE A 18 -18.94 38.81 -46.64
CA PHE A 18 -20.06 38.32 -45.84
C PHE A 18 -21.25 37.77 -46.62
N ARG A 19 -21.18 37.65 -47.95
CA ARG A 19 -22.34 37.24 -48.77
C ARG A 19 -22.22 35.85 -49.40
N ASN A 20 -21.15 35.11 -49.12
CA ASN A 20 -20.99 33.74 -49.61
C ASN A 20 -21.42 32.73 -48.51
N PRO A 21 -22.44 31.87 -48.78
CA PRO A 21 -22.90 30.87 -47.82
C PRO A 21 -21.78 29.89 -47.40
N LEU A 22 -20.79 29.70 -48.27
CA LEU A 22 -19.59 28.88 -47.97
C LEU A 22 -18.73 29.43 -46.83
N VAL A 23 -18.70 30.77 -46.64
CA VAL A 23 -17.93 31.37 -45.52
C VAL A 23 -18.62 31.10 -44.18
N TYR A 24 -19.95 31.15 -44.16
CA TYR A 24 -20.69 30.81 -42.91
C TYR A 24 -20.59 29.36 -42.54
N THR A 25 -20.63 28.44 -43.50
CA THR A 25 -20.48 27.01 -43.21
C THR A 25 -19.06 26.68 -42.74
N SER A 26 -18.03 27.28 -43.35
CA SER A 26 -16.64 27.07 -42.92
C SER A 26 -16.36 27.64 -41.54
N THR A 27 -16.91 28.81 -41.19
CA THR A 27 -16.76 29.38 -39.83
C THR A 27 -17.45 28.54 -38.75
N LEU A 28 -18.66 28.01 -39.04
CA LEU A 28 -19.35 27.10 -38.11
C LEU A 28 -18.57 25.79 -37.86
N VAL A 29 -17.98 25.20 -38.90
CA VAL A 29 -17.15 24.01 -38.80
C VAL A 29 -15.90 24.28 -37.97
N VAL A 30 -15.24 25.42 -38.19
CA VAL A 30 -14.05 25.79 -37.39
C VAL A 30 -14.41 26.02 -35.92
N ILE A 31 -15.50 26.71 -35.62
CA ILE A 31 -15.98 26.93 -34.27
C ILE A 31 -16.32 25.58 -33.60
N GLY A 32 -17.02 24.68 -34.31
CA GLY A 32 -17.34 23.34 -33.83
C GLY A 32 -16.09 22.51 -33.54
N ALA A 33 -15.09 22.56 -34.40
CA ALA A 33 -13.82 21.87 -34.23
C ALA A 33 -13.01 22.41 -33.02
N LEU A 34 -12.98 23.72 -32.84
CA LEU A 34 -12.34 24.37 -31.69
C LEU A 34 -13.05 24.03 -30.39
N TYR A 35 -14.37 23.99 -30.38
CA TYR A 35 -15.15 23.59 -29.23
C TYR A 35 -14.91 22.12 -28.87
N ALA A 36 -14.99 21.22 -29.84
CA ALA A 36 -14.72 19.78 -29.63
C ALA A 36 -13.27 19.53 -29.16
N GLY A 37 -12.30 20.22 -29.78
CA GLY A 37 -10.90 20.17 -29.39
C GLY A 37 -10.68 20.69 -27.96
N GLY A 38 -11.32 21.79 -27.59
CA GLY A 38 -11.28 22.35 -26.24
C GLY A 38 -11.85 21.40 -25.19
N VAL A 39 -13.02 20.82 -25.43
CA VAL A 39 -13.66 19.85 -24.54
C VAL A 39 -12.80 18.58 -24.41
N PHE A 40 -12.25 18.09 -25.53
CA PHE A 40 -11.37 16.93 -25.52
C PHE A 40 -10.08 17.21 -24.72
N PHE A 41 -9.48 18.37 -24.92
CA PHE A 41 -8.25 18.78 -24.20
C PHE A 41 -8.49 18.89 -22.69
N VAL A 42 -9.56 19.55 -22.26
CA VAL A 42 -9.92 19.68 -20.84
C VAL A 42 -10.18 18.30 -20.22
N ARG A 43 -10.89 17.44 -20.94
CA ARG A 43 -11.20 16.09 -20.46
C ARG A 43 -9.95 15.20 -20.38
N TRP A 44 -9.03 15.33 -21.31
CA TRP A 44 -7.76 14.62 -21.31
C TRP A 44 -6.86 15.06 -20.15
N GLN A 45 -6.79 16.36 -19.90
CA GLN A 45 -6.02 16.91 -18.77
C GLN A 45 -6.63 16.48 -17.43
N SER A 46 -7.94 16.49 -17.29
CA SER A 46 -8.66 16.06 -16.08
C SER A 46 -8.43 14.56 -15.75
N ASN A 47 -8.38 13.70 -16.78
CA ASN A 47 -8.12 12.27 -16.57
C ASN A 47 -6.71 12.00 -16.03
N ARG A 48 -5.70 12.75 -16.46
CA ARG A 48 -4.33 12.62 -15.95
C ARG A 48 -4.22 12.97 -14.46
N ASP A 49 -4.98 13.95 -14.00
CA ASP A 49 -4.97 14.37 -12.61
C ASP A 49 -5.69 13.35 -11.70
N ILE A 50 -6.71 12.67 -12.22
CA ILE A 50 -7.42 11.62 -11.50
C ILE A 50 -6.52 10.39 -11.29
N GLU A 51 -5.78 9.98 -12.33
CA GLU A 51 -4.83 8.84 -12.22
C GLU A 51 -3.72 9.12 -11.22
N LYS A 52 -3.14 10.32 -11.23
CA LYS A 52 -2.10 10.71 -10.27
C LYS A 52 -2.62 10.67 -8.84
N ARG A 53 -3.80 11.24 -8.59
CA ARG A 53 -4.42 11.23 -7.25
C ARG A 53 -4.80 9.83 -6.80
N ALA A 54 -5.20 8.94 -7.70
CA ALA A 54 -5.50 7.55 -7.38
C ALA A 54 -4.24 6.78 -6.97
N THR A 55 -3.14 6.93 -7.72
CA THR A 55 -1.86 6.29 -7.41
C THR A 55 -1.24 6.81 -6.11
N GLU A 56 -1.31 8.12 -5.85
CA GLU A 56 -0.85 8.72 -4.59
C GLU A 56 -1.64 8.22 -3.38
N LYS A 57 -2.97 8.17 -3.48
CA LYS A 57 -3.82 7.61 -2.41
C LYS A 57 -3.53 6.15 -2.15
N GLN A 58 -3.33 5.35 -3.20
CA GLN A 58 -3.00 3.93 -3.07
C GLN A 58 -1.63 3.72 -2.44
N ALA A 59 -0.63 4.54 -2.82
CA ALA A 59 0.68 4.53 -2.18
C ALA A 59 0.61 4.89 -0.70
N GLN A 60 -0.15 5.92 -0.33
CA GLN A 60 -0.36 6.30 1.07
C GLN A 60 -1.08 5.21 1.87
N GLN A 61 -2.09 4.56 1.28
CA GLN A 61 -2.78 3.43 1.92
C GLN A 61 -1.86 2.23 2.13
N ASN A 62 -1.01 1.92 1.16
CA ASN A 62 -0.05 0.83 1.28
C ASN A 62 0.95 1.09 2.41
N VAL A 63 1.48 2.32 2.53
CA VAL A 63 2.37 2.71 3.63
C VAL A 63 1.64 2.62 4.97
N ALA A 64 0.41 3.14 5.06
CA ALA A 64 -0.38 3.06 6.29
C ALA A 64 -0.73 1.62 6.69
N ASN A 65 -1.02 0.76 5.72
CA ASN A 65 -1.29 -0.66 5.98
C ASN A 65 -0.01 -1.40 6.41
N ALA A 66 1.13 -1.11 5.80
CA ALA A 66 2.43 -1.65 6.21
C ALA A 66 2.77 -1.21 7.64
N GLN A 67 2.52 0.05 7.99
CA GLN A 67 2.74 0.56 9.35
C GLN A 67 1.85 -0.16 10.38
N ARG A 68 0.56 -0.31 10.08
CA ARG A 68 -0.36 -1.07 10.95
C ARG A 68 0.04 -2.52 11.10
N ALA A 69 0.47 -3.18 10.01
CA ALA A 69 0.98 -4.54 10.06
C ALA A 69 2.23 -4.64 10.95
N TYR A 70 3.17 -3.70 10.81
CA TYR A 70 4.35 -3.62 11.66
C TYR A 70 3.99 -3.42 13.14
N GLU A 71 3.06 -2.52 13.45
CA GLU A 71 2.58 -2.28 14.81
C GLU A 71 1.85 -3.51 15.40
N SER A 72 1.06 -4.23 14.59
CA SER A 72 0.35 -5.44 15.02
C SER A 72 1.30 -6.61 15.34
N LEU A 73 2.49 -6.62 14.74
CA LEU A 73 3.56 -7.58 15.03
C LEU A 73 4.46 -7.14 16.20
N GLY A 74 4.01 -6.18 17.01
CA GLY A 74 4.73 -5.67 18.18
C GLY A 74 5.53 -4.39 17.91
N GLY A 75 5.62 -3.92 16.65
CA GLY A 75 6.31 -2.68 16.29
C GLY A 75 7.74 -2.60 16.83
N SER A 76 8.10 -1.47 17.42
CA SER A 76 9.38 -1.28 18.11
C SER A 76 9.34 -1.66 19.61
N LYS A 77 8.18 -2.09 20.13
CA LYS A 77 8.03 -2.42 21.53
C LYS A 77 8.53 -3.84 21.82
N PHE A 78 9.32 -3.97 22.88
CA PHE A 78 9.70 -5.28 23.41
C PHE A 78 8.52 -5.95 24.08
N ASP A 79 8.07 -7.11 23.56
CA ASP A 79 6.97 -7.87 24.16
C ASP A 79 7.00 -9.37 23.82
N ILE A 80 6.33 -10.19 24.63
CA ILE A 80 5.96 -11.56 24.31
C ILE A 80 4.56 -11.48 23.69
N LEU A 81 4.48 -11.73 22.38
CA LEU A 81 3.25 -11.63 21.60
C LEU A 81 2.28 -12.76 21.90
N ASN A 82 2.80 -13.96 22.05
CA ASN A 82 2.07 -15.17 22.40
C ASN A 82 3.00 -16.22 22.99
N PHE A 83 2.44 -17.12 23.82
CA PHE A 83 3.08 -18.36 24.26
C PHE A 83 1.99 -19.37 24.58
N TYR A 84 1.93 -20.45 23.83
CA TYR A 84 0.91 -21.49 23.98
C TYR A 84 1.42 -22.86 23.58
N VAL A 85 0.68 -23.92 23.98
CA VAL A 85 1.00 -25.30 23.65
C VAL A 85 -0.15 -25.97 22.91
N THR A 86 0.17 -26.82 21.96
CA THR A 86 -0.83 -27.53 21.14
C THR A 86 -0.34 -28.95 20.83
N PRO A 87 -1.06 -30.02 21.25
CA PRO A 87 -2.15 -30.06 22.21
C PRO A 87 -1.68 -29.78 23.65
N SER A 88 -2.55 -29.25 24.52
CA SER A 88 -2.23 -28.95 25.94
C SER A 88 -2.36 -30.15 26.84
N LEU A 89 -3.11 -31.20 26.42
CA LEU A 89 -3.26 -32.47 27.11
C LEU A 89 -2.70 -33.58 26.24
N ILE A 90 -1.76 -34.37 26.79
CA ILE A 90 -1.04 -35.44 26.08
C ILE A 90 -0.90 -36.69 26.94
N ARG A 91 -0.52 -37.81 26.32
CA ARG A 91 -0.08 -39.00 27.01
C ARG A 91 1.40 -38.85 27.41
N PRO A 92 1.87 -39.61 28.45
CA PRO A 92 3.26 -39.53 28.87
C PRO A 92 4.25 -39.79 27.75
N GLY A 93 5.08 -38.78 27.41
CA GLY A 93 6.06 -38.82 26.33
C GLY A 93 5.53 -38.60 24.93
N GLU A 94 4.24 -38.30 24.77
CA GLU A 94 3.66 -37.88 23.48
C GLU A 94 4.18 -36.49 23.12
N MET A 95 4.32 -36.26 21.80
CA MET A 95 4.84 -35.01 21.26
C MET A 95 3.77 -33.91 21.32
N THR A 96 4.15 -32.76 21.82
CA THR A 96 3.39 -31.50 21.73
C THR A 96 4.24 -30.38 21.15
N GLN A 97 3.65 -29.30 20.73
CA GLN A 97 4.36 -28.14 20.22
C GLN A 97 4.15 -26.93 21.15
N LEU A 98 5.25 -26.37 21.60
CA LEU A 98 5.31 -25.09 22.30
C LEU A 98 5.54 -23.99 21.27
N CYS A 99 4.55 -23.14 21.06
CA CYS A 99 4.61 -22.06 20.09
C CYS A 99 4.71 -20.72 20.81
N TYR A 100 5.65 -19.89 20.38
CA TYR A 100 5.87 -18.55 20.94
C TYR A 100 6.13 -17.51 19.88
N GLY A 101 5.86 -16.27 20.22
CA GLY A 101 6.22 -15.09 19.45
C GLY A 101 6.75 -14.00 20.36
N VAL A 102 7.87 -13.40 19.99
CA VAL A 102 8.48 -12.29 20.72
C VAL A 102 8.85 -11.17 19.74
N SER A 103 8.69 -9.94 20.15
CA SER A 103 9.11 -8.75 19.39
C SER A 103 10.26 -8.05 20.10
N ASN A 104 11.25 -7.61 19.33
CA ASN A 104 12.42 -6.85 19.80
C ASN A 104 13.19 -7.48 20.96
N ALA A 105 13.17 -8.81 21.06
CA ALA A 105 14.01 -9.55 21.99
C ALA A 105 15.41 -9.76 21.39
N LYS A 106 16.44 -9.65 22.22
CA LYS A 106 17.83 -10.02 21.92
C LYS A 106 18.07 -11.48 22.20
N GLU A 107 17.46 -11.99 23.25
CA GLU A 107 17.64 -13.38 23.72
C GLU A 107 16.29 -13.96 24.17
N VAL A 108 16.13 -15.28 23.97
CA VAL A 108 14.97 -16.03 24.42
C VAL A 108 15.47 -17.31 25.05
N ARG A 109 14.91 -17.67 26.20
CA ARG A 109 15.17 -18.91 26.92
C ARG A 109 13.88 -19.63 27.27
N LEU A 110 13.92 -20.95 27.28
CA LEU A 110 12.80 -21.81 27.67
C LEU A 110 13.26 -22.74 28.79
N ASP A 111 12.52 -22.74 29.86
CA ASP A 111 12.76 -23.59 31.01
C ASP A 111 11.49 -24.39 31.41
N PRO A 112 11.57 -25.74 31.47
CA PRO A 112 12.68 -26.60 31.12
C PRO A 112 12.99 -26.55 29.59
N PRO A 113 14.25 -26.84 29.21
CA PRO A 113 14.64 -26.74 27.79
C PRO A 113 13.91 -27.78 26.94
N ALA A 114 13.31 -27.35 25.85
CA ALA A 114 12.58 -28.21 24.91
C ALA A 114 12.99 -27.89 23.46
N GLY A 115 14.29 -27.97 23.17
CA GLY A 115 14.85 -27.67 21.85
C GLY A 115 15.51 -26.28 21.73
N ASN A 116 15.95 -25.95 20.53
CA ASN A 116 16.62 -24.68 20.28
C ASN A 116 15.63 -23.53 20.12
N VAL A 117 15.74 -22.53 20.99
CA VAL A 117 14.94 -21.30 20.96
C VAL A 117 15.81 -20.11 20.58
N TRP A 118 15.25 -19.17 19.83
CA TRP A 118 15.86 -17.88 19.49
C TRP A 118 14.79 -16.81 19.27
N PRO A 119 15.13 -15.53 19.28
CA PRO A 119 14.16 -14.47 19.04
C PRO A 119 13.45 -14.64 17.69
N SER A 120 12.12 -14.73 17.72
CA SER A 120 11.28 -14.89 16.55
C SER A 120 9.87 -14.37 16.83
N VAL A 121 9.23 -13.74 15.85
CA VAL A 121 7.83 -13.31 15.94
C VAL A 121 6.83 -14.46 15.90
N SER A 122 7.26 -15.64 15.42
CA SER A 122 6.45 -16.86 15.41
C SER A 122 7.37 -18.07 15.24
N ARG A 123 7.35 -18.95 16.27
CA ARG A 123 8.14 -20.17 16.26
C ARG A 123 7.51 -21.23 17.14
N CYS A 124 7.62 -22.49 16.72
CA CYS A 124 7.23 -23.64 17.52
C CYS A 124 8.43 -24.58 17.74
N VAL A 125 8.53 -25.17 18.92
CA VAL A 125 9.48 -26.20 19.29
C VAL A 125 8.76 -27.41 19.85
N ALA A 126 9.25 -28.62 19.54
CA ALA A 126 8.66 -29.85 20.01
C ALA A 126 9.09 -30.13 21.45
N ALA A 127 8.16 -30.63 22.27
CA ALA A 127 8.37 -31.10 23.60
C ALA A 127 7.65 -32.44 23.80
N SER A 128 8.17 -33.32 24.68
CA SER A 128 7.57 -34.63 24.96
C SER A 128 7.68 -34.95 26.48
N PRO A 129 7.00 -34.17 27.32
CA PRO A 129 7.07 -34.37 28.76
C PRO A 129 6.37 -35.69 29.16
N ARG A 130 6.91 -36.37 30.17
CA ARG A 130 6.31 -37.60 30.71
C ARG A 130 5.43 -37.38 31.94
N LYS A 131 5.43 -36.15 32.45
CA LYS A 131 4.61 -35.71 33.59
C LYS A 131 4.16 -34.28 33.34
N GLU A 132 3.16 -33.87 34.08
CA GLU A 132 2.71 -32.45 34.01
C GLU A 132 3.92 -31.53 34.19
N THR A 133 4.08 -30.63 33.22
CA THR A 133 5.25 -29.77 33.15
C THR A 133 4.83 -28.35 32.79
N THR A 134 5.24 -27.38 33.58
CA THR A 134 5.08 -25.96 33.29
C THR A 134 6.34 -25.44 32.64
N TYR A 135 6.19 -24.89 31.45
CA TYR A 135 7.26 -24.26 30.69
C TYR A 135 7.20 -22.74 30.90
N THR A 136 8.35 -22.16 31.16
CA THR A 136 8.54 -20.71 31.32
C THR A 136 9.36 -20.18 30.15
N LEU A 137 8.80 -19.30 29.36
CA LEU A 137 9.50 -18.55 28.34
C LEU A 137 10.01 -17.24 28.92
N THR A 138 11.31 -16.99 28.81
CA THR A 138 11.97 -15.76 29.26
C THR A 138 12.54 -15.07 28.03
N ALA A 139 12.12 -13.83 27.76
CA ALA A 139 12.68 -12.98 26.73
C ALA A 139 13.44 -11.81 27.34
N VAL A 140 14.56 -11.43 26.75
CA VAL A 140 15.42 -10.32 27.19
C VAL A 140 15.66 -9.39 25.99
N ASP A 141 15.52 -8.09 26.18
CA ASP A 141 15.80 -7.08 25.13
C ASP A 141 17.28 -6.65 25.10
N ALA A 142 17.61 -5.71 24.20
CA ALA A 142 18.97 -5.18 24.08
C ALA A 142 19.40 -4.33 25.28
N GLN A 143 18.45 -3.82 26.07
CA GLN A 143 18.64 -3.00 27.26
C GLN A 143 18.73 -3.83 28.55
N GLY A 144 18.48 -5.15 28.47
CA GLY A 144 18.48 -6.08 29.63
C GLY A 144 17.13 -6.18 30.34
N ASN A 145 16.05 -5.55 29.79
CA ASN A 145 14.72 -5.75 30.34
C ASN A 145 14.26 -7.18 30.05
N THR A 146 13.56 -7.79 31.02
CA THR A 146 13.12 -9.17 30.93
C THR A 146 11.62 -9.27 31.00
N LYS A 147 11.03 -10.13 30.17
CA LYS A 147 9.62 -10.54 30.23
C LYS A 147 9.53 -12.05 30.29
N THR A 148 8.52 -12.54 30.99
CA THR A 148 8.27 -13.99 31.17
C THR A 148 6.82 -14.31 30.84
N ALA A 149 6.61 -15.51 30.30
CA ALA A 149 5.29 -16.10 30.09
C ALA A 149 5.36 -17.58 30.42
N THR A 150 4.28 -18.18 30.94
CA THR A 150 4.21 -19.58 31.35
C THR A 150 3.07 -20.29 30.64
N VAL A 151 3.28 -21.59 30.37
CA VAL A 151 2.24 -22.50 29.86
C VAL A 151 2.45 -23.87 30.45
N THR A 152 1.37 -24.58 30.81
CA THR A 152 1.43 -25.91 31.40
C THR A 152 0.94 -26.96 30.40
N VAL A 153 1.74 -28.00 30.22
CA VAL A 153 1.37 -29.23 29.51
C VAL A 153 0.83 -30.22 30.49
N GLN A 154 -0.42 -30.60 30.33
CA GLN A 154 -1.05 -31.65 31.18
C GLN A 154 -0.75 -33.04 30.60
N VAL A 155 -0.41 -33.98 31.46
CA VAL A 155 -0.12 -35.36 31.08
C VAL A 155 -1.05 -36.29 31.81
N ARG A 156 -1.78 -37.09 31.05
CA ARG A 156 -2.78 -38.00 31.61
C ARG A 156 -2.64 -39.42 31.03
#